data_a05e0e16c748a147ed3d15c94bb5db92
#
_entry.id   a05e0e16c748a147ed3d15c94bb5db92
#
_cell.length_a   1.000
_cell.length_b   1.000
_cell.length_c   1.000
_cell.angle_alpha   90.00
_cell.angle_beta   90.00
_cell.angle_gamma   90.00
#
_symmetry.space_group_name_H-M   'P 1'
#
loop_
_entity.id
_entity.type
_entity.pdbx_description
1 polymer ?
#
loop_
_entity_poly.entity_id
_entity_poly.type
_entity_poly.pdbx_seq_one_letter_code
_entity_poly.pdbx_strand_id
1 'polypeptide(L)'
;DLDDPLGFVAGDLQMFLHGTGHGVGHFLNVHEGPQSIRMNENPVTLQLGMLTSNEPGVYKAGSHGIRTENLVLVVPAGEGMFGNYLQFETVTLCPICKKGIIKELLTSEEINWLNQYHQTVYEKLSPSLNKEEQAWLKEATNQL
;
A
#
# COMPACT_ATOMS: atom_id res chain seq x y z
N ASP A 1 -6.96 10.14 -23.84
CA ASP A 1 -6.07 9.31 -24.65
C ASP A 1 -6.19 7.88 -24.18
N LEU A 2 -6.65 6.95 -25.05
CA LEU A 2 -6.95 5.56 -24.67
C LEU A 2 -5.69 4.70 -24.50
N ASP A 3 -4.51 5.29 -24.67
CA ASP A 3 -3.20 4.64 -24.52
C ASP A 3 -2.56 4.88 -23.14
N ASP A 4 -3.24 5.57 -22.23
CA ASP A 4 -2.85 5.65 -20.84
C ASP A 4 -3.48 4.48 -20.07
N PRO A 5 -2.70 3.47 -19.65
CA PRO A 5 -3.20 2.27 -19.00
C PRO A 5 -3.92 2.54 -17.66
N LEU A 6 -3.87 3.77 -17.17
CA LEU A 6 -4.57 4.21 -15.96
C LEU A 6 -5.77 5.11 -16.28
N GLY A 7 -6.07 5.39 -17.56
CA GLY A 7 -7.20 6.20 -17.99
C GLY A 7 -7.14 7.66 -17.55
N PHE A 8 -5.95 8.18 -17.29
CA PHE A 8 -5.73 9.53 -16.81
C PHE A 8 -5.32 10.46 -17.95
N VAL A 9 -6.11 11.49 -18.18
CA VAL A 9 -5.71 12.61 -19.06
C VAL A 9 -4.74 13.49 -18.28
N ALA A 10 -3.51 13.57 -18.76
CA ALA A 10 -2.48 14.45 -18.19
C ALA A 10 -2.92 15.91 -18.28
N GLY A 11 -3.58 16.41 -17.31
CA GLY A 11 -4.10 17.78 -17.23
C GLY A 11 -5.12 17.96 -16.11
N ASP A 12 -5.90 16.92 -15.82
CA ASP A 12 -6.97 16.97 -14.82
C ASP A 12 -6.63 16.26 -13.49
N LEU A 13 -5.55 15.48 -13.46
CA LEU A 13 -5.16 14.67 -12.29
C LEU A 13 -3.72 14.94 -11.89
N GLN A 14 -3.55 15.31 -10.65
CA GLN A 14 -2.22 15.43 -10.04
C GLN A 14 -1.82 14.06 -9.48
N MET A 15 -1.14 13.26 -10.31
CA MET A 15 -0.54 12.00 -9.86
C MET A 15 0.79 12.28 -9.17
N PHE A 16 0.93 11.76 -7.95
CA PHE A 16 2.23 11.67 -7.24
C PHE A 16 3.05 12.97 -7.20
N LEU A 17 2.44 14.13 -6.99
CA LEU A 17 3.18 15.39 -6.80
C LEU A 17 3.91 15.46 -5.44
N HIS A 18 3.77 14.44 -4.61
CA HIS A 18 4.43 14.31 -3.31
C HIS A 18 5.19 12.99 -3.22
N GLY A 19 6.01 12.85 -2.20
CA GLY A 19 6.58 11.54 -1.84
C GLY A 19 5.46 10.55 -1.53
N THR A 20 5.64 9.32 -1.94
CA THR A 20 4.65 8.24 -1.72
C THR A 20 4.96 7.40 -0.49
N GLY A 21 5.94 7.79 0.30
CA GLY A 21 6.29 7.13 1.55
C GLY A 21 7.32 7.89 2.36
N HIS A 22 7.24 7.73 3.67
CA HIS A 22 8.14 8.34 4.65
C HIS A 22 8.35 7.39 5.82
N GLY A 23 9.43 7.60 6.58
CA GLY A 23 9.65 6.90 7.83
C GLY A 23 8.58 7.24 8.87
N VAL A 24 8.32 6.30 9.77
CA VAL A 24 7.38 6.45 10.87
C VAL A 24 8.13 6.29 12.19
N GLY A 25 7.92 7.23 13.09
CA GLY A 25 8.62 7.29 14.36
C GLY A 25 8.12 6.30 15.38
N HIS A 26 9.04 5.86 16.21
CA HIS A 26 8.82 4.90 17.30
C HIS A 26 7.74 5.37 18.30
N PHE A 27 7.67 6.67 18.58
CA PHE A 27 6.67 7.25 19.49
C PHE A 27 5.49 7.93 18.74
N LEU A 28 5.03 7.31 17.67
CA LEU A 28 3.89 7.81 16.89
C LEU A 28 4.15 9.16 16.19
N ASN A 29 5.40 9.55 15.98
CA ASN A 29 5.70 10.65 15.09
C ASN A 29 5.48 10.21 13.66
N VAL A 30 4.39 10.65 13.06
CA VAL A 30 3.90 10.17 11.75
C VAL A 30 4.95 10.36 10.66
N HIS A 31 5.62 11.49 10.63
CA HIS A 31 6.67 11.81 9.66
C HIS A 31 8.04 11.85 10.33
N GLU A 32 8.73 10.73 10.36
CA GLU A 32 10.06 10.64 10.95
C GLU A 32 11.01 9.91 10.00
N GLY A 33 11.95 10.67 9.42
CA GLY A 33 13.00 10.11 8.56
C GLY A 33 14.01 9.25 9.34
N PRO A 34 15.11 8.85 8.67
CA PRO A 34 15.68 9.50 7.47
C PRO A 34 15.19 8.94 6.12
N GLN A 35 14.54 7.78 6.09
CA GLN A 35 14.11 7.13 4.85
C GLN A 35 12.83 7.76 4.26
N SER A 36 12.68 7.62 2.93
CA SER A 36 11.46 8.03 2.22
C SER A 36 11.34 7.30 0.88
N ILE A 37 10.11 7.19 0.38
CA ILE A 37 9.79 6.77 -1.00
C ILE A 37 9.36 8.02 -1.75
N ARG A 38 10.16 8.46 -2.73
CA ARG A 38 9.93 9.70 -3.48
C ARG A 38 10.64 9.68 -4.82
N MET A 39 10.24 10.58 -5.73
CA MET A 39 10.85 10.70 -7.05
C MET A 39 12.26 11.30 -6.99
N ASN A 40 12.51 12.20 -6.03
CA ASN A 40 13.83 12.81 -5.86
C ASN A 40 14.80 11.83 -5.23
N GLU A 41 16.07 11.94 -5.58
CA GLU A 41 17.14 11.15 -4.96
C GLU A 41 17.13 11.31 -3.43
N ASN A 42 17.24 10.18 -2.75
CA ASN A 42 17.43 10.12 -1.31
C ASN A 42 18.74 9.37 -1.02
N PRO A 43 19.74 10.01 -0.41
CA PRO A 43 21.02 9.36 -0.11
C PRO A 43 20.89 8.24 0.95
N VAL A 44 19.75 8.16 1.63
CA VAL A 44 19.51 7.13 2.64
C VAL A 44 18.97 5.89 1.97
N THR A 45 19.75 4.81 1.99
CA THR A 45 19.31 3.49 1.54
C THR A 45 18.43 2.83 2.58
N LEU A 46 17.43 2.09 2.10
CA LEU A 46 16.58 1.28 2.99
C LEU A 46 17.39 0.18 3.66
N GLN A 47 17.19 0.00 4.94
CA GLN A 47 17.88 -1.01 5.77
C GLN A 47 16.85 -1.88 6.49
N LEU A 48 17.28 -3.07 6.89
CA LEU A 48 16.47 -4.00 7.69
C LEU A 48 15.88 -3.31 8.93
N GLY A 49 14.60 -3.55 9.16
CA GLY A 49 13.88 -2.98 10.30
C GLY A 49 13.35 -1.56 10.09
N MET A 50 13.64 -0.91 8.97
CA MET A 50 13.03 0.38 8.67
C MET A 50 11.54 0.23 8.37
N LEU A 51 10.72 1.01 9.07
CA LEU A 51 9.27 1.10 8.86
C LEU A 51 8.96 2.34 8.02
N THR A 52 8.23 2.16 6.94
CA THR A 52 7.94 3.23 5.97
C THR A 52 6.47 3.18 5.56
N SER A 53 5.84 4.33 5.40
CA SER A 53 4.54 4.37 4.72
C SER A 53 4.71 4.05 3.23
N ASN A 54 3.68 3.46 2.63
CA ASN A 54 3.53 3.31 1.19
C ASN A 54 2.13 3.82 0.85
N GLU A 55 2.06 5.05 0.34
CA GLU A 55 0.83 5.85 0.27
C GLU A 55 0.62 6.53 -1.10
N PRO A 56 0.67 5.77 -2.20
CA PRO A 56 0.35 6.32 -3.51
C PRO A 56 -1.08 6.85 -3.55
N GLY A 57 -1.27 7.98 -4.22
CA GLY A 57 -2.58 8.61 -4.32
C GLY A 57 -2.77 9.38 -5.61
N VAL A 58 -4.03 9.56 -5.99
CA VAL A 58 -4.48 10.32 -7.14
C VAL A 58 -5.40 11.43 -6.67
N TYR A 59 -5.18 12.65 -7.14
CA TYR A 59 -5.91 13.81 -6.68
C TYR A 59 -6.41 14.65 -7.85
N LYS A 60 -7.72 14.98 -7.82
CA LYS A 60 -8.34 15.91 -8.78
C LYS A 60 -8.66 17.22 -8.07
N ALA A 61 -7.97 18.29 -8.45
CA ALA A 61 -8.15 19.61 -7.85
C ALA A 61 -9.61 20.06 -7.86
N GLY A 62 -10.11 20.55 -6.71
CA GLY A 62 -11.49 21.02 -6.55
C GLY A 62 -12.56 19.92 -6.60
N SER A 63 -12.18 18.63 -6.61
CA SER A 63 -13.11 17.50 -6.71
C SER A 63 -12.87 16.45 -5.63
N HIS A 64 -11.86 15.57 -5.79
CA HIS A 64 -11.62 14.46 -4.86
C HIS A 64 -10.17 13.98 -4.93
N GLY A 65 -9.81 13.13 -3.97
CA GLY A 65 -8.58 12.36 -3.98
C GLY A 65 -8.84 10.94 -3.49
N ILE A 66 -8.03 10.01 -3.96
CA ILE A 66 -8.03 8.61 -3.50
C ILE A 66 -6.59 8.24 -3.19
N ARG A 67 -6.35 7.73 -1.98
CA ARG A 67 -5.08 7.19 -1.55
C ARG A 67 -5.28 5.83 -0.91
N THR A 68 -4.48 4.87 -1.29
CA THR A 68 -4.37 3.57 -0.60
C THR A 68 -3.05 3.56 0.14
N GLU A 69 -3.08 3.32 1.44
CA GLU A 69 -1.91 3.44 2.29
C GLU A 69 -1.72 2.23 3.19
N ASN A 70 -0.51 1.71 3.19
CA ASN A 70 -0.05 0.68 4.12
C ASN A 70 1.29 1.09 4.72
N LEU A 71 1.56 0.66 5.95
CA LEU A 71 2.90 0.63 6.49
C LEU A 71 3.60 -0.64 6.03
N VAL A 72 4.85 -0.49 5.62
CA VAL A 72 5.70 -1.58 5.14
C VAL A 72 7.00 -1.63 5.94
N LEU A 73 7.38 -2.83 6.34
CA LEU A 73 8.62 -3.12 7.06
C LEU A 73 9.65 -3.69 6.09
N VAL A 74 10.87 -3.21 6.16
CA VAL A 74 11.99 -3.77 5.38
C VAL A 74 12.47 -5.05 6.05
N VAL A 75 12.34 -6.18 5.34
CA VAL A 75 12.71 -7.53 5.81
C VAL A 75 13.64 -8.23 4.82
N PRO A 76 14.37 -9.29 5.23
CA PRO A 76 15.18 -10.07 4.28
C PRO A 76 14.31 -10.75 3.22
N ALA A 77 14.79 -10.78 1.97
CA ALA A 77 14.17 -11.52 0.86
C ALA A 77 14.96 -12.78 0.45
N GLY A 78 16.09 -13.03 1.10
CA GLY A 78 16.97 -14.15 0.81
C GLY A 78 18.27 -13.74 0.10
N GLU A 79 19.06 -14.75 -0.28
CA GLU A 79 20.35 -14.58 -0.96
C GLU A 79 20.21 -14.85 -2.45
N GLY A 80 20.94 -14.12 -3.27
CA GLY A 80 20.99 -14.31 -4.70
C GLY A 80 22.38 -14.03 -5.28
N MET A 81 22.49 -14.03 -6.61
CA MET A 81 23.77 -13.89 -7.31
C MET A 81 24.55 -12.61 -6.94
N PHE A 82 23.86 -11.54 -6.58
CA PHE A 82 24.46 -10.24 -6.28
C PHE A 82 24.49 -9.91 -4.77
N GLY A 83 24.19 -10.88 -3.89
CA GLY A 83 24.19 -10.73 -2.43
C GLY A 83 22.84 -10.91 -1.80
N ASN A 84 22.63 -10.27 -0.66
CA ASN A 84 21.39 -10.34 0.13
C ASN A 84 20.37 -9.35 -0.41
N TYR A 85 19.14 -9.82 -0.64
CA TYR A 85 18.03 -9.00 -1.08
C TYR A 85 17.12 -8.63 0.08
N LEU A 86 16.46 -7.48 -0.07
CA LEU A 86 15.45 -6.98 0.83
C LEU A 86 14.09 -6.93 0.14
N GLN A 87 13.03 -7.05 0.92
CA GLN A 87 11.65 -6.87 0.47
C GLN A 87 10.84 -6.10 1.49
N PHE A 88 9.65 -5.68 1.11
CA PHE A 88 8.70 -5.08 2.00
C PHE A 88 7.70 -6.14 2.50
N GLU A 89 7.50 -6.16 3.81
CA GLU A 89 6.38 -6.85 4.47
C GLU A 89 5.32 -5.82 4.84
N THR A 90 4.08 -6.01 4.40
CA THR A 90 2.96 -5.15 4.79
C THR A 90 2.55 -5.45 6.23
N VAL A 91 2.61 -4.44 7.10
CA VAL A 91 2.26 -4.59 8.52
C VAL A 91 0.90 -3.98 8.88
N THR A 92 0.33 -3.12 8.04
CA THR A 92 -1.04 -2.62 8.22
C THR A 92 -2.04 -3.75 7.98
N LEU A 93 -2.97 -3.92 8.91
CA LEU A 93 -4.05 -4.91 8.82
C LEU A 93 -5.39 -4.19 8.77
N CYS A 94 -5.80 -3.75 7.58
CA CYS A 94 -7.06 -3.05 7.36
C CYS A 94 -7.61 -3.41 5.98
N PRO A 95 -8.90 -3.74 5.83
CA PRO A 95 -9.47 -4.02 4.52
C PRO A 95 -9.34 -2.81 3.58
N ILE A 96 -8.82 -3.04 2.38
CA ILE A 96 -8.84 -2.03 1.30
C ILE A 96 -10.25 -1.95 0.73
N CYS A 97 -10.80 -0.74 0.64
CA CYS A 97 -12.14 -0.52 0.11
C CYS A 97 -12.24 -0.87 -1.38
N LYS A 98 -13.01 -1.89 -1.71
CA LYS A 98 -13.16 -2.39 -3.09
C LYS A 98 -14.05 -1.53 -3.98
N LYS A 99 -14.84 -0.61 -3.40
CA LYS A 99 -15.78 0.24 -4.17
C LYS A 99 -15.09 1.20 -5.15
N GLY A 100 -13.83 1.54 -4.89
CA GLY A 100 -13.02 2.39 -5.77
C GLY A 100 -12.17 1.61 -6.78
N ILE A 101 -12.30 0.27 -6.84
CA ILE A 101 -11.48 -0.59 -7.69
C ILE A 101 -12.25 -0.99 -8.93
N ILE A 102 -11.67 -0.74 -10.09
CA ILE A 102 -12.16 -1.24 -11.38
C ILE A 102 -11.39 -2.53 -11.67
N LYS A 103 -12.04 -3.67 -11.39
CA LYS A 103 -11.41 -5.00 -11.48
C LYS A 103 -10.82 -5.30 -12.85
N GLU A 104 -11.47 -4.85 -13.90
CA GLU A 104 -11.09 -5.07 -15.29
C GLU A 104 -9.77 -4.38 -15.69
N LEU A 105 -9.33 -3.41 -14.90
CA LEU A 105 -8.05 -2.73 -15.09
C LEU A 105 -6.90 -3.39 -14.33
N LEU A 106 -7.19 -4.34 -13.44
CA LEU A 106 -6.17 -5.05 -12.68
C LEU A 106 -5.65 -6.27 -13.41
N THR A 107 -4.37 -6.53 -13.29
CA THR A 107 -3.76 -7.80 -13.70
C THR A 107 -4.16 -8.93 -12.74
N SER A 108 -4.02 -10.17 -13.20
CA SER A 108 -4.26 -11.34 -12.35
C SER A 108 -3.37 -11.37 -11.12
N GLU A 109 -2.13 -10.86 -11.22
CA GLU A 109 -1.18 -10.79 -10.11
C GLU A 109 -1.63 -9.78 -9.05
N GLU A 110 -2.13 -8.62 -9.46
CA GLU A 110 -2.65 -7.60 -8.55
C GLU A 110 -3.93 -8.06 -7.85
N ILE A 111 -4.84 -8.73 -8.56
CA ILE A 111 -6.03 -9.34 -7.97
C ILE A 111 -5.64 -10.41 -6.93
N ASN A 112 -4.69 -11.28 -7.26
CA ASN A 112 -4.19 -12.31 -6.36
C ASN A 112 -3.52 -11.71 -5.12
N TRP A 113 -2.72 -10.68 -5.30
CA TRP A 113 -2.08 -9.97 -4.19
C TRP A 113 -3.14 -9.37 -3.24
N LEU A 114 -4.14 -8.67 -3.77
CA LEU A 114 -5.20 -8.06 -2.96
C LEU A 114 -6.02 -9.12 -2.21
N ASN A 115 -6.37 -10.22 -2.87
CA ASN A 115 -7.11 -11.31 -2.25
C ASN A 115 -6.29 -11.99 -1.13
N GLN A 116 -5.00 -12.22 -1.32
CA GLN A 116 -4.10 -12.76 -0.29
C GLN A 116 -3.93 -11.78 0.88
N TYR A 117 -3.78 -10.49 0.60
CA TYR A 117 -3.73 -9.47 1.63
C TYR A 117 -5.02 -9.46 2.47
N HIS A 118 -6.19 -9.45 1.84
CA HIS A 118 -7.47 -9.49 2.51
C HIS A 118 -7.66 -10.77 3.34
N GLN A 119 -7.22 -11.91 2.83
CA GLN A 119 -7.23 -13.16 3.59
C GLN A 119 -6.37 -13.04 4.85
N THR A 120 -5.16 -12.49 4.74
CA THR A 120 -4.27 -12.26 5.88
C THR A 120 -4.91 -11.32 6.92
N VAL A 121 -5.54 -10.24 6.46
CA VAL A 121 -6.28 -9.31 7.34
C VAL A 121 -7.39 -10.05 8.11
N TYR A 122 -8.18 -10.85 7.41
CA TYR A 122 -9.26 -11.62 8.04
C TYR A 122 -8.72 -12.62 9.06
N GLU A 123 -7.72 -13.41 8.68
CA GLU A 123 -7.16 -14.47 9.55
C GLU A 123 -6.53 -13.90 10.82
N LYS A 124 -5.85 -12.78 10.72
CA LYS A 124 -5.17 -12.15 11.85
C LYS A 124 -6.12 -11.39 12.78
N LEU A 125 -7.14 -10.74 12.24
CA LEU A 125 -8.04 -9.90 13.06
C LEU A 125 -9.27 -10.64 13.58
N SER A 126 -9.84 -11.58 12.81
CA SER A 126 -11.09 -12.25 13.19
C SER A 126 -11.08 -12.92 14.57
N PRO A 127 -9.97 -13.52 15.07
CA PRO A 127 -9.97 -14.14 16.39
C PRO A 127 -10.21 -13.16 17.54
N SER A 128 -9.95 -11.88 17.34
CA SER A 128 -10.11 -10.81 18.36
C SER A 128 -11.45 -10.09 18.27
N LEU A 129 -12.31 -10.46 17.33
CA LEU A 129 -13.57 -9.79 17.04
C LEU A 129 -14.78 -10.61 17.51
N ASN A 130 -15.88 -9.93 17.84
CA ASN A 130 -17.16 -10.58 18.09
C ASN A 130 -17.80 -11.09 16.77
N LYS A 131 -18.90 -11.86 16.87
CA LYS A 131 -19.54 -12.49 15.70
C LYS A 131 -20.04 -11.52 14.64
N GLU A 132 -20.55 -10.38 15.04
CA GLU A 132 -21.06 -9.33 14.14
C GLU A 132 -19.90 -8.66 13.40
N GLU A 133 -18.85 -8.31 14.13
CA GLU A 133 -17.62 -7.74 13.58
C GLU A 133 -16.90 -8.71 12.62
N GLN A 134 -16.86 -10.01 12.98
CA GLN A 134 -16.32 -11.06 12.09
C GLN A 134 -17.13 -11.16 10.78
N ALA A 135 -18.45 -11.09 10.85
CA ALA A 135 -19.30 -11.12 9.65
C ALA A 135 -19.03 -9.91 8.75
N TRP A 136 -18.93 -8.71 9.33
CA TRP A 136 -18.56 -7.50 8.60
C TRP A 136 -17.16 -7.62 7.98
N LEU A 137 -16.16 -8.05 8.78
CA LEU A 137 -14.79 -8.20 8.31
C LEU A 137 -14.71 -9.21 7.14
N LYS A 138 -15.43 -10.33 7.26
CA LYS A 138 -15.49 -11.34 6.21
C LYS A 138 -16.03 -10.79 4.88
N GLU A 139 -17.05 -9.93 4.93
CA GLU A 139 -17.56 -9.28 3.73
C GLU A 139 -16.59 -8.23 3.19
N ALA A 140 -15.99 -7.42 4.06
CA ALA A 140 -15.02 -6.40 3.68
C ALA A 140 -13.77 -7.01 3.01
N THR A 141 -13.38 -8.22 3.41
CA THR A 141 -12.20 -8.95 2.92
C THR A 141 -12.52 -10.06 1.91
N ASN A 142 -13.77 -10.22 1.47
CA ASN A 142 -14.08 -11.22 0.45
C ASN A 142 -13.31 -10.94 -0.86
N GLN A 143 -13.15 -11.95 -1.68
CA GLN A 143 -12.39 -11.85 -2.95
C GLN A 143 -12.98 -10.80 -3.89
N LEU A 144 -12.09 -10.21 -4.67
CA LEU A 144 -12.43 -9.25 -5.72
C LEU A 144 -12.96 -9.96 -6.97
#